data_730a9147fdce89aaea87001d2058095f
#
_entry.id   730a9147fdce89aaea87001d2058095f
#
_cell.length_a   1.000
_cell.length_b   1.000
_cell.length_c   1.000
_cell.angle_alpha   90.00
_cell.angle_beta   90.00
_cell.angle_gamma   90.00
#
_symmetry.space_group_name_H-M   'P 1'
#
loop_
_entity.id
_entity.type
_entity.pdbx_description
1 polymer ?
#
loop_
_entity_poly.entity_id
_entity_poly.type
_entity_poly.pdbx_seq_one_letter_code
_entity_poly.pdbx_strand_id
1 'polypeptide(L)'
;MTPPYTLTRVGVLMTPEPGNDLEAEGVLNPASGFGPDGKLYLLPRLVATGNVSRVGLAEVSLVDGVPTGVSRRGVVLAPDEGWERGANNAGVEDPRVTWVPRLGVHVMTYVAYGPLGPKLALAVSKDLIEWRRLGPIHFRYQPGLDTDLNLFPNKDAVFFPEPVPGPDGEPAYAMLHRPMWDLGWFRDGEGVHLPAGVTDERPGIWVSYAPARDVERDLDSLVLQGDHRLVALSEHPFEELKIGAGPAPIRVEEGWLLLHHGVVGAIDDPWEPQQQRVSYAAGAMILDPADVSRVLDRSTEPMLTAETADERSGTVPNVVFPTAIEEVDGVRYVFYGMADTKIGVARLDRVS
;
A
#
# COMPACT_ATOMS: atom_id res chain seq x y z
N MET A 1 -14.38 15.48 12.36
CA MET A 1 -13.38 16.60 12.35
C MET A 1 -12.25 16.20 11.42
N THR A 2 -11.46 17.13 10.91
CA THR A 2 -10.29 16.80 10.10
C THR A 2 -9.14 16.37 11.02
N PRO A 3 -8.45 15.25 10.75
CA PRO A 3 -7.28 14.85 11.52
C PRO A 3 -6.25 16.00 11.61
N PRO A 4 -5.68 16.27 12.80
CA PRO A 4 -4.80 17.42 13.01
C PRO A 4 -3.38 17.15 12.49
N TYR A 5 -3.25 16.78 11.23
CA TYR A 5 -1.98 16.43 10.60
C TYR A 5 -1.81 17.14 9.26
N THR A 6 -0.58 17.48 8.93
CA THR A 6 -0.19 18.07 7.64
C THR A 6 1.04 17.39 7.06
N LEU A 7 1.14 17.38 5.74
CA LEU A 7 2.31 16.90 5.01
C LEU A 7 3.07 18.07 4.39
N THR A 8 4.36 18.19 4.71
CA THR A 8 5.25 19.19 4.14
C THR A 8 6.31 18.50 3.29
N ARG A 9 6.40 18.82 2.00
CA ARG A 9 7.41 18.27 1.08
C ARG A 9 8.82 18.54 1.59
N VAL A 10 9.66 17.51 1.54
CA VAL A 10 11.11 17.65 1.79
C VAL A 10 11.86 17.67 0.46
N GLY A 11 11.54 16.72 -0.45
CA GLY A 11 12.16 16.68 -1.78
C GLY A 11 12.01 15.34 -2.49
N VAL A 12 12.72 15.24 -3.63
CA VAL A 12 12.86 13.99 -4.38
C VAL A 12 14.00 13.17 -3.75
N LEU A 13 13.72 11.93 -3.41
CA LEU A 13 14.67 11.04 -2.72
C LEU A 13 15.34 10.05 -3.67
N MET A 14 14.58 9.53 -4.65
CA MET A 14 15.09 8.55 -5.61
C MET A 14 14.51 8.81 -7.01
N THR A 15 15.36 8.74 -8.02
CA THR A 15 15.01 8.79 -9.44
C THR A 15 15.55 7.56 -10.15
N PRO A 16 14.97 7.14 -11.29
CA PRO A 16 15.53 6.07 -12.11
C PRO A 16 17.01 6.31 -12.42
N GLU A 17 17.81 5.26 -12.35
CA GLU A 17 19.23 5.32 -12.69
C GLU A 17 19.41 5.17 -14.21
N PRO A 18 20.02 6.13 -14.90
CA PRO A 18 20.21 6.03 -16.33
C PRO A 18 21.00 4.77 -16.73
N GLY A 19 20.44 3.97 -17.65
CA GLY A 19 21.05 2.72 -18.12
C GLY A 19 20.81 1.51 -17.21
N ASN A 20 20.00 1.64 -16.18
CA ASN A 20 19.56 0.51 -15.36
C ASN A 20 18.26 -0.07 -15.93
N ASP A 21 18.35 -1.22 -16.60
CA ASP A 21 17.20 -1.89 -17.24
C ASP A 21 16.10 -2.26 -16.25
N LEU A 22 16.41 -2.43 -14.96
CA LEU A 22 15.42 -2.74 -13.92
C LEU A 22 14.55 -1.53 -13.54
N GLU A 23 15.01 -0.33 -13.88
CA GLU A 23 14.35 0.95 -13.58
C GLU A 23 13.94 1.70 -14.85
N ALA A 24 13.91 1.00 -16.00
CA ALA A 24 13.69 1.61 -17.32
C ALA A 24 12.38 2.42 -17.41
N GLU A 25 11.34 2.00 -16.69
CA GLU A 25 10.03 2.68 -16.65
C GLU A 25 9.77 3.40 -15.33
N GLY A 26 10.63 3.24 -14.30
CA GLY A 26 10.51 4.00 -13.06
C GLY A 26 11.01 3.30 -11.80
N VAL A 27 11.10 4.11 -10.75
CA VAL A 27 11.26 3.69 -9.35
C VAL A 27 10.18 4.39 -8.54
N LEU A 28 9.28 3.65 -7.89
CA LEU A 28 8.08 4.23 -7.30
C LEU A 28 7.58 3.42 -6.10
N ASN A 29 6.57 3.94 -5.42
CA ASN A 29 5.75 3.28 -4.40
C ASN A 29 6.57 2.43 -3.41
N PRO A 30 7.53 3.02 -2.68
CA PRO A 30 8.41 2.25 -1.82
C PRO A 30 7.70 1.77 -0.56
N ALA A 31 8.09 0.61 -0.06
CA ALA A 31 8.00 0.33 1.37
C ALA A 31 9.24 0.89 2.09
N SER A 32 9.24 0.86 3.43
CA SER A 32 10.38 1.24 4.26
C SER A 32 10.51 0.36 5.49
N GLY A 33 11.64 0.44 6.16
CA GLY A 33 11.88 -0.19 7.44
C GLY A 33 13.29 0.04 7.95
N PHE A 34 13.48 -0.15 9.25
CA PHE A 34 14.80 -0.17 9.86
C PHE A 34 15.38 -1.57 9.84
N GLY A 35 16.59 -1.70 9.32
CA GLY A 35 17.35 -2.94 9.38
C GLY A 35 17.90 -3.22 10.79
N PRO A 36 18.42 -4.44 11.04
CA PRO A 36 19.02 -4.79 12.33
C PRO A 36 20.30 -3.99 12.64
N ASP A 37 20.87 -3.34 11.65
CA ASP A 37 22.01 -2.41 11.76
C ASP A 37 21.56 -0.99 12.17
N GLY A 38 20.27 -0.77 12.41
CA GLY A 38 19.68 0.51 12.79
C GLY A 38 19.56 1.51 11.64
N LYS A 39 19.88 1.13 10.41
CA LYS A 39 19.76 2.00 9.25
C LYS A 39 18.37 1.94 8.67
N LEU A 40 17.95 3.07 8.11
CA LEU A 40 16.69 3.17 7.36
C LEU A 40 16.89 2.69 5.92
N TYR A 41 15.99 1.83 5.46
CA TYR A 41 15.95 1.32 4.11
C TYR A 41 14.62 1.64 3.44
N LEU A 42 14.67 1.92 2.13
CA LEU A 42 13.54 1.85 1.24
C LEU A 42 13.54 0.53 0.47
N LEU A 43 12.35 0.04 0.21
CA LEU A 43 12.10 -1.10 -0.67
C LEU A 43 11.27 -0.61 -1.86
N PRO A 44 11.91 0.05 -2.87
CA PRO A 44 11.22 0.62 -4.01
C PRO A 44 10.67 -0.46 -4.93
N ARG A 45 9.52 -0.21 -5.56
CA ARG A 45 9.12 -0.91 -6.77
C ARG A 45 10.02 -0.42 -7.90
N LEU A 46 10.77 -1.35 -8.51
CA LEU A 46 11.58 -1.12 -9.69
C LEU A 46 10.80 -1.63 -10.90
N VAL A 47 10.64 -0.79 -11.92
CA VAL A 47 9.83 -1.12 -13.09
C VAL A 47 10.70 -1.22 -14.33
N ALA A 48 10.88 -2.44 -14.80
CA ALA A 48 11.56 -2.75 -16.07
C ALA A 48 10.59 -2.61 -17.25
N THR A 49 11.16 -2.59 -18.47
CA THR A 49 10.38 -2.53 -19.71
C THR A 49 9.26 -3.55 -19.76
N GLY A 50 8.07 -3.11 -20.18
CA GLY A 50 6.84 -3.90 -20.22
C GLY A 50 6.09 -3.91 -18.89
N ASN A 51 6.36 -2.96 -18.00
CA ASN A 51 5.80 -2.87 -16.66
C ASN A 51 6.00 -4.17 -15.86
N VAL A 52 7.23 -4.74 -15.92
CA VAL A 52 7.60 -5.92 -15.14
C VAL A 52 8.31 -5.47 -13.85
N SER A 53 7.64 -5.68 -12.73
CA SER A 53 8.02 -5.11 -11.45
C SER A 53 8.77 -6.09 -10.56
N ARG A 54 9.65 -5.54 -9.72
CA ARG A 54 10.36 -6.21 -8.62
C ARG A 54 10.58 -5.25 -7.47
N VAL A 55 10.89 -5.79 -6.29
CA VAL A 55 11.21 -4.98 -5.11
C VAL A 55 12.73 -4.87 -4.97
N GLY A 56 13.21 -3.63 -4.99
CA GLY A 56 14.60 -3.30 -4.70
C GLY A 56 14.87 -3.10 -3.21
N LEU A 57 16.12 -2.85 -2.87
CA LEU A 57 16.57 -2.37 -1.56
C LEU A 57 17.47 -1.16 -1.78
N ALA A 58 17.26 -0.11 -1.00
CA ALA A 58 18.08 1.10 -1.02
C ALA A 58 18.26 1.64 0.41
N GLU A 59 19.50 1.86 0.83
CA GLU A 59 19.83 2.48 2.12
C GLU A 59 19.58 3.98 2.01
N VAL A 60 18.84 4.56 2.98
CA VAL A 60 18.55 6.00 3.02
C VAL A 60 19.70 6.75 3.65
N SER A 61 20.16 7.81 2.99
CA SER A 61 21.13 8.75 3.55
C SER A 61 20.41 9.81 4.36
N LEU A 62 20.85 9.98 5.61
CA LEU A 62 20.33 11.00 6.52
C LEU A 62 21.37 12.09 6.73
N VAL A 63 20.95 13.35 6.64
CA VAL A 63 21.76 14.53 7.03
C VAL A 63 20.96 15.28 8.09
N ASP A 64 21.52 15.39 9.29
CA ASP A 64 20.84 15.98 10.45
C ASP A 64 19.43 15.38 10.69
N GLY A 65 19.28 14.05 10.56
CA GLY A 65 18.02 13.34 10.70
C GLY A 65 17.04 13.47 9.51
N VAL A 66 17.40 14.20 8.44
CA VAL A 66 16.56 14.41 7.26
C VAL A 66 16.96 13.44 6.14
N PRO A 67 16.01 12.68 5.53
CA PRO A 67 16.28 11.88 4.35
C PRO A 67 16.68 12.75 3.14
N THR A 68 17.86 12.49 2.55
CA THR A 68 18.42 13.34 1.48
C THR A 68 18.77 12.60 0.20
N GLY A 69 18.80 11.27 0.23
CA GLY A 69 19.14 10.44 -0.91
C GLY A 69 19.18 8.96 -0.55
N VAL A 70 19.54 8.12 -1.50
CA VAL A 70 19.62 6.66 -1.31
C VAL A 70 20.86 6.06 -1.94
N SER A 71 21.31 4.93 -1.38
CA SER A 71 22.32 4.04 -1.96
C SER A 71 21.68 2.71 -2.31
N ARG A 72 21.59 2.36 -3.59
CA ARG A 72 21.02 1.09 -4.09
C ARG A 72 21.80 -0.11 -3.56
N ARG A 73 21.08 -1.14 -3.13
CA ARG A 73 21.65 -2.40 -2.59
C ARG A 73 21.29 -3.64 -3.43
N GLY A 74 20.48 -3.47 -4.49
CA GLY A 74 20.07 -4.55 -5.39
C GLY A 74 18.58 -4.89 -5.27
N VAL A 75 18.21 -6.09 -5.73
CA VAL A 75 16.84 -6.61 -5.71
C VAL A 75 16.69 -7.59 -4.56
N VAL A 76 15.61 -7.50 -3.80
CA VAL A 76 15.28 -8.39 -2.68
C VAL A 76 14.11 -9.31 -2.96
N LEU A 77 13.22 -8.95 -3.89
CA LEU A 77 12.13 -9.81 -4.32
C LEU A 77 11.90 -9.67 -5.82
N ALA A 78 12.21 -10.69 -6.59
CA ALA A 78 11.98 -10.79 -8.03
C ALA A 78 10.75 -11.66 -8.32
N PRO A 79 10.13 -11.60 -9.52
CA PRO A 79 8.95 -12.40 -9.86
C PRO A 79 9.33 -13.86 -10.14
N ASP A 80 9.71 -14.60 -9.11
CA ASP A 80 10.23 -15.97 -9.22
C ASP A 80 9.12 -17.04 -9.18
N GLU A 81 7.95 -16.68 -8.68
CA GLU A 81 6.83 -17.60 -8.51
C GLU A 81 5.81 -17.52 -9.66
N GLY A 82 5.08 -18.61 -9.89
CA GLY A 82 4.11 -18.70 -10.98
C GLY A 82 2.98 -17.66 -10.92
N TRP A 83 2.63 -17.21 -9.72
CA TRP A 83 1.61 -16.18 -9.51
C TRP A 83 2.13 -14.74 -9.66
N GLU A 84 3.43 -14.55 -9.91
CA GLU A 84 4.08 -13.26 -10.11
C GLU A 84 4.54 -13.05 -11.55
N ARG A 85 4.51 -14.10 -12.38
CA ARG A 85 5.12 -14.09 -13.72
C ARG A 85 4.10 -13.69 -14.79
N GLY A 86 4.56 -12.86 -15.71
CA GLY A 86 3.87 -12.49 -16.93
C GLY A 86 4.83 -11.83 -17.90
N ALA A 87 4.42 -11.70 -19.18
CA ALA A 87 5.26 -11.08 -20.19
C ALA A 87 5.26 -9.55 -20.10
N ASN A 88 4.12 -8.98 -19.72
CA ASN A 88 3.91 -7.55 -19.49
C ASN A 88 2.92 -7.37 -18.34
N ASN A 89 2.93 -6.19 -17.72
CA ASN A 89 2.06 -5.88 -16.58
C ASN A 89 2.09 -7.00 -15.55
N ALA A 90 3.27 -7.28 -15.01
CA ALA A 90 3.50 -8.43 -14.16
C ALA A 90 4.55 -8.15 -13.09
N GLY A 91 4.65 -9.06 -12.14
CA GLY A 91 5.73 -9.06 -11.16
C GLY A 91 5.28 -8.83 -9.74
N VAL A 92 6.18 -8.24 -8.97
CA VAL A 92 6.01 -7.90 -7.56
C VAL A 92 5.84 -6.39 -7.46
N GLU A 93 4.60 -5.93 -7.23
CA GLU A 93 4.25 -4.50 -7.24
C GLU A 93 3.93 -3.96 -5.86
N ASP A 94 4.15 -2.66 -5.68
CA ASP A 94 3.64 -1.83 -4.60
C ASP A 94 3.81 -2.44 -3.20
N PRO A 95 5.04 -2.77 -2.78
CA PRO A 95 5.28 -3.35 -1.46
C PRO A 95 4.81 -2.40 -0.36
N ARG A 96 4.26 -2.97 0.71
CA ARG A 96 4.04 -2.30 2.00
C ARG A 96 4.71 -3.15 3.06
N VAL A 97 5.56 -2.56 3.89
CA VAL A 97 6.25 -3.28 4.95
C VAL A 97 5.79 -2.75 6.31
N THR A 98 5.50 -3.67 7.20
CA THR A 98 5.15 -3.38 8.58
C THR A 98 6.07 -4.19 9.49
N TRP A 99 6.83 -3.53 10.36
CA TRP A 99 7.50 -4.20 11.46
C TRP A 99 6.46 -4.62 12.50
N VAL A 100 6.41 -5.92 12.82
CA VAL A 100 5.50 -6.49 13.81
C VAL A 100 6.31 -6.99 15.00
N PRO A 101 6.50 -6.18 16.06
CA PRO A 101 7.41 -6.49 17.17
C PRO A 101 7.09 -7.81 17.85
N ARG A 102 5.81 -8.14 18.00
CA ARG A 102 5.34 -9.36 18.66
C ARG A 102 5.71 -10.64 17.89
N LEU A 103 5.85 -10.55 16.57
CA LEU A 103 6.30 -11.65 15.72
C LEU A 103 7.81 -11.62 15.47
N GLY A 104 8.47 -10.48 15.74
CA GLY A 104 9.90 -10.28 15.50
C GLY A 104 10.28 -10.32 14.02
N VAL A 105 9.37 -9.91 13.14
CA VAL A 105 9.58 -9.87 11.69
C VAL A 105 8.98 -8.63 11.04
N HIS A 106 9.54 -8.24 9.92
CA HIS A 106 8.90 -7.39 8.93
C HIS A 106 7.93 -8.23 8.11
N VAL A 107 6.69 -7.77 7.97
CA VAL A 107 5.68 -8.37 7.09
C VAL A 107 5.54 -7.48 5.87
N MET A 108 5.83 -8.01 4.69
CA MET A 108 5.58 -7.35 3.41
C MET A 108 4.29 -7.86 2.81
N THR A 109 3.37 -6.98 2.52
CA THR A 109 2.29 -7.21 1.57
C THR A 109 2.72 -6.67 0.22
N TYR A 110 2.37 -7.35 -0.86
CA TYR A 110 2.64 -6.89 -2.21
C TYR A 110 1.55 -7.36 -3.18
N VAL A 111 1.47 -6.69 -4.31
CA VAL A 111 0.63 -7.16 -5.41
C VAL A 111 1.44 -8.13 -6.25
N ALA A 112 1.05 -9.40 -6.22
CA ALA A 112 1.54 -10.42 -7.12
C ALA A 112 0.75 -10.31 -8.42
N TYR A 113 1.33 -9.66 -9.43
CA TYR A 113 0.68 -9.48 -10.72
C TYR A 113 1.08 -10.63 -11.65
N GLY A 114 0.21 -11.61 -11.74
CA GLY A 114 0.41 -12.84 -12.51
C GLY A 114 -0.65 -13.04 -13.58
N PRO A 115 -0.81 -14.28 -14.08
CA PRO A 115 -1.72 -14.60 -15.19
C PRO A 115 -3.20 -14.27 -14.92
N LEU A 116 -3.60 -14.19 -13.65
CA LEU A 116 -4.97 -13.86 -13.22
C LEU A 116 -5.11 -12.40 -12.76
N GLY A 117 -4.21 -11.52 -13.18
CA GLY A 117 -4.19 -10.13 -12.76
C GLY A 117 -3.69 -9.93 -11.33
N PRO A 118 -3.94 -8.76 -10.72
CA PRO A 118 -3.40 -8.40 -9.42
C PRO A 118 -4.07 -9.18 -8.28
N LYS A 119 -3.27 -9.93 -7.53
CA LYS A 119 -3.63 -10.64 -6.30
C LYS A 119 -2.68 -10.21 -5.18
N LEU A 120 -3.14 -10.25 -3.94
CA LEU A 120 -2.29 -9.95 -2.80
C LEU A 120 -1.46 -11.17 -2.40
N ALA A 121 -0.22 -10.93 -2.04
CA ALA A 121 0.66 -11.95 -1.48
C ALA A 121 1.48 -11.39 -0.31
N LEU A 122 2.06 -12.29 0.49
CA LEU A 122 2.85 -11.98 1.68
C LEU A 122 4.26 -12.55 1.60
N ALA A 123 5.19 -11.78 2.14
CA ALA A 123 6.52 -12.25 2.48
C ALA A 123 6.93 -11.71 3.86
N VAL A 124 7.86 -12.40 4.53
CA VAL A 124 8.38 -12.00 5.84
C VAL A 124 9.90 -11.98 5.83
N SER A 125 10.48 -11.06 6.59
CA SER A 125 11.92 -10.89 6.74
C SER A 125 12.28 -10.49 8.17
N LYS A 126 13.50 -10.85 8.60
CA LYS A 126 14.09 -10.35 9.86
C LYS A 126 15.05 -9.18 9.66
N ASP A 127 15.48 -8.95 8.42
CA ASP A 127 16.60 -8.05 8.10
C ASP A 127 16.33 -7.13 6.89
N LEU A 128 15.15 -7.21 6.25
CA LEU A 128 14.77 -6.51 5.03
C LEU A 128 15.53 -6.98 3.76
N ILE A 129 16.45 -7.92 3.88
CA ILE A 129 17.31 -8.42 2.80
C ILE A 129 16.82 -9.77 2.32
N GLU A 130 16.69 -10.73 3.26
CA GLU A 130 16.21 -12.06 2.96
C GLU A 130 14.71 -12.17 3.23
N TRP A 131 13.94 -12.47 2.19
CA TRP A 131 12.50 -12.56 2.25
C TRP A 131 12.01 -13.99 2.02
N ARG A 132 11.26 -14.52 2.98
CA ARG A 132 10.53 -15.77 2.84
C ARG A 132 9.09 -15.46 2.41
N ARG A 133 8.69 -15.87 1.22
CA ARG A 133 7.30 -15.80 0.77
C ARG A 133 6.42 -16.71 1.61
N LEU A 134 5.30 -16.18 2.07
CA LEU A 134 4.21 -16.97 2.67
C LEU A 134 3.22 -17.42 1.59
N GLY A 135 3.16 -16.71 0.47
CA GLY A 135 2.31 -16.99 -0.68
C GLY A 135 1.15 -16.03 -0.86
N PRO A 136 0.24 -16.32 -1.81
CA PRO A 136 -0.96 -15.54 -2.02
C PRO A 136 -1.89 -15.57 -0.80
N ILE A 137 -2.53 -14.42 -0.53
CA ILE A 137 -3.54 -14.31 0.53
C ILE A 137 -4.78 -15.09 0.11
N HIS A 138 -5.33 -15.82 1.06
CA HIS A 138 -6.60 -16.51 0.94
C HIS A 138 -7.64 -15.88 1.86
N PHE A 139 -8.70 -15.35 1.29
CA PHE A 139 -9.85 -14.79 1.99
C PHE A 139 -10.86 -15.90 2.30
N ARG A 140 -11.16 -16.12 3.59
CA ARG A 140 -12.17 -17.09 4.01
C ARG A 140 -13.55 -16.64 3.51
N TYR A 141 -14.31 -17.54 2.90
CA TYR A 141 -15.66 -17.21 2.48
C TYR A 141 -16.53 -16.78 3.68
N GLN A 142 -17.21 -15.65 3.53
CA GLN A 142 -18.08 -15.07 4.54
C GLN A 142 -19.52 -15.02 4.00
N PRO A 143 -20.42 -15.96 4.41
CA PRO A 143 -21.77 -16.07 3.85
C PRO A 143 -22.59 -14.77 3.88
N GLY A 144 -22.36 -13.91 4.90
CA GLY A 144 -23.07 -12.65 5.03
C GLY A 144 -22.74 -11.60 3.95
N LEU A 145 -21.62 -11.76 3.23
CA LEU A 145 -21.25 -10.90 2.11
C LEU A 145 -21.78 -11.41 0.77
N ASP A 146 -22.24 -12.65 0.70
CA ASP A 146 -22.72 -13.32 -0.52
C ASP A 146 -21.76 -13.18 -1.71
N THR A 147 -20.46 -13.12 -1.41
CA THR A 147 -19.40 -13.07 -2.42
C THR A 147 -18.11 -13.68 -1.88
N ASP A 148 -17.23 -14.13 -2.78
CA ASP A 148 -15.90 -14.65 -2.44
C ASP A 148 -14.81 -13.67 -2.89
N LEU A 149 -14.12 -13.05 -1.92
CA LEU A 149 -13.07 -12.07 -2.18
C LEU A 149 -11.90 -12.62 -2.99
N ASN A 150 -11.69 -13.95 -3.01
CA ASN A 150 -10.64 -14.58 -3.81
C ASN A 150 -10.85 -14.45 -5.31
N LEU A 151 -12.09 -14.21 -5.77
CA LEU A 151 -12.42 -14.04 -7.18
C LEU A 151 -11.94 -12.71 -7.74
N PHE A 152 -11.81 -11.69 -6.89
CA PHE A 152 -11.57 -10.31 -7.31
C PHE A 152 -10.09 -9.94 -7.31
N PRO A 153 -9.66 -9.02 -8.19
CA PRO A 153 -8.42 -8.29 -8.04
C PRO A 153 -8.40 -7.55 -6.71
N ASN A 154 -7.21 -7.43 -6.10
CA ASN A 154 -7.06 -6.76 -4.81
C ASN A 154 -5.71 -6.06 -4.74
N LYS A 155 -5.68 -4.85 -4.17
CA LYS A 155 -4.48 -4.01 -4.04
C LYS A 155 -4.43 -3.31 -2.68
N ASP A 156 -3.39 -2.51 -2.47
CA ASP A 156 -3.21 -1.58 -1.34
C ASP A 156 -3.29 -2.24 0.04
N ALA A 157 -2.79 -3.48 0.15
CA ALA A 157 -2.80 -4.18 1.41
C ALA A 157 -1.69 -3.70 2.35
N VAL A 158 -2.02 -3.57 3.64
CA VAL A 158 -1.07 -3.23 4.69
C VAL A 158 -1.56 -3.71 6.06
N PHE A 159 -0.66 -4.23 6.88
CA PHE A 159 -0.98 -4.67 8.23
C PHE A 159 -0.87 -3.53 9.25
N PHE A 160 -1.63 -3.66 10.34
CA PHE A 160 -1.35 -2.93 11.58
C PHE A 160 -0.08 -3.51 12.24
N PRO A 161 0.74 -2.67 12.93
CA PRO A 161 2.01 -3.12 13.51
C PRO A 161 1.86 -3.99 14.76
N GLU A 162 0.66 -4.09 15.29
CA GLU A 162 0.32 -4.90 16.47
C GLU A 162 -1.07 -5.52 16.34
N PRO A 163 -1.38 -6.58 17.08
CA PRO A 163 -2.75 -7.11 17.13
C PRO A 163 -3.74 -6.06 17.63
N VAL A 164 -4.88 -6.00 16.95
CA VAL A 164 -6.02 -5.15 17.33
C VAL A 164 -7.19 -6.04 17.74
N PRO A 165 -8.23 -5.51 18.43
CA PRO A 165 -9.45 -6.26 18.70
C PRO A 165 -10.09 -6.72 17.37
N GLY A 166 -10.28 -8.03 17.23
CA GLY A 166 -11.05 -8.61 16.13
C GLY A 166 -12.55 -8.43 16.33
N PRO A 167 -13.38 -8.85 15.37
CA PRO A 167 -14.84 -8.72 15.44
C PRO A 167 -15.50 -9.47 16.61
N ASP A 168 -14.85 -10.49 17.13
CA ASP A 168 -15.24 -11.27 18.31
C ASP A 168 -14.65 -10.71 19.63
N GLY A 169 -13.86 -9.63 19.56
CA GLY A 169 -13.15 -9.01 20.68
C GLY A 169 -11.80 -9.66 21.00
N GLU A 170 -11.46 -10.78 20.37
CA GLU A 170 -10.15 -11.43 20.54
C GLU A 170 -9.07 -10.73 19.70
N PRO A 171 -7.79 -10.75 20.16
CA PRO A 171 -6.71 -10.16 19.40
C PRO A 171 -6.52 -10.78 18.02
N ALA A 172 -6.37 -9.93 16.99
CA ALA A 172 -6.15 -10.36 15.61
C ALA A 172 -5.15 -9.44 14.89
N TYR A 173 -4.40 -9.99 13.96
CA TYR A 173 -3.62 -9.23 13.01
C TYR A 173 -4.53 -8.74 11.89
N ALA A 174 -4.80 -7.45 11.87
CA ALA A 174 -5.67 -6.82 10.89
C ALA A 174 -4.88 -6.34 9.68
N MET A 175 -5.44 -6.54 8.50
CA MET A 175 -4.90 -6.10 7.23
C MET A 175 -5.91 -5.25 6.50
N LEU A 176 -5.55 -4.01 6.20
CA LEU A 176 -6.32 -3.17 5.28
C LEU A 176 -6.04 -3.61 3.84
N HIS A 177 -7.03 -3.54 2.96
CA HIS A 177 -6.90 -3.87 1.54
C HIS A 177 -8.02 -3.24 0.71
N ARG A 178 -7.92 -3.30 -0.63
CA ARG A 178 -8.88 -2.69 -1.56
C ARG A 178 -9.28 -3.67 -2.67
N PRO A 179 -10.36 -4.43 -2.48
CA PRO A 179 -10.94 -5.26 -3.54
C PRO A 179 -11.47 -4.39 -4.68
N MET A 180 -11.43 -4.92 -5.91
CA MET A 180 -11.98 -4.30 -7.11
C MET A 180 -13.09 -5.19 -7.66
N TRP A 181 -14.32 -4.70 -7.59
CA TRP A 181 -15.53 -5.51 -7.82
C TRP A 181 -15.93 -5.68 -9.27
N ASP A 182 -15.35 -4.91 -10.20
CA ASP A 182 -15.57 -5.03 -11.62
C ASP A 182 -14.74 -6.18 -12.18
N LEU A 183 -15.38 -7.17 -12.79
CA LEU A 183 -14.75 -8.29 -13.47
C LEU A 183 -14.73 -8.13 -14.99
N GLY A 184 -15.29 -7.04 -15.53
CA GLY A 184 -15.30 -6.74 -16.97
C GLY A 184 -13.90 -6.67 -17.58
N TRP A 185 -12.89 -6.31 -16.82
CA TRP A 185 -11.49 -6.30 -17.23
C TRP A 185 -10.93 -7.71 -17.54
N PHE A 186 -11.48 -8.74 -16.90
CA PHE A 186 -11.05 -10.13 -17.04
C PHE A 186 -12.00 -10.92 -17.98
N ARG A 187 -13.30 -10.60 -17.93
CA ARG A 187 -14.33 -11.27 -18.67
C ARG A 187 -15.31 -10.25 -19.24
N ASP A 188 -15.24 -10.05 -20.55
CA ASP A 188 -16.07 -9.08 -21.25
C ASP A 188 -17.57 -9.30 -20.99
N GLY A 189 -18.26 -8.21 -20.59
CA GLY A 189 -19.67 -8.21 -20.24
C GLY A 189 -20.03 -8.73 -18.84
N GLU A 190 -19.06 -9.16 -18.02
CA GLU A 190 -19.33 -9.63 -16.65
C GLU A 190 -19.76 -8.51 -15.70
N GLY A 191 -19.10 -7.35 -15.77
CA GLY A 191 -19.45 -6.18 -14.96
C GLY A 191 -19.11 -6.29 -13.48
N VAL A 192 -19.84 -5.54 -12.64
CA VAL A 192 -19.58 -5.34 -11.23
C VAL A 192 -20.36 -6.34 -10.35
N HIS A 193 -19.68 -6.94 -9.38
CA HIS A 193 -20.24 -7.90 -8.42
C HIS A 193 -19.98 -7.42 -6.99
N LEU A 194 -20.92 -6.66 -6.43
CA LEU A 194 -20.78 -6.10 -5.10
C LEU A 194 -21.11 -7.11 -3.99
N PRO A 195 -20.44 -7.01 -2.83
CA PRO A 195 -20.85 -7.73 -1.63
C PRO A 195 -22.24 -7.31 -1.16
N ALA A 196 -22.95 -8.20 -0.52
CA ALA A 196 -24.26 -7.92 0.06
C ALA A 196 -24.18 -6.72 1.03
N GLY A 197 -25.12 -5.78 0.88
CA GLY A 197 -25.19 -4.57 1.68
C GLY A 197 -24.31 -3.41 1.19
N VAL A 198 -23.49 -3.60 0.16
CA VAL A 198 -22.71 -2.56 -0.50
C VAL A 198 -23.43 -2.12 -1.77
N THR A 199 -23.58 -0.81 -1.96
CA THR A 199 -24.27 -0.23 -3.14
C THR A 199 -23.36 0.69 -3.96
N ASP A 200 -22.22 1.08 -3.41
CA ASP A 200 -21.22 1.91 -4.10
C ASP A 200 -20.25 1.00 -4.84
N GLU A 201 -20.18 1.15 -6.15
CA GLU A 201 -19.32 0.34 -7.03
C GLU A 201 -17.84 0.76 -6.96
N ARG A 202 -17.55 1.94 -6.40
CA ARG A 202 -16.20 2.46 -6.31
C ARG A 202 -15.37 1.64 -5.31
N PRO A 203 -14.14 1.24 -5.69
CA PRO A 203 -13.26 0.51 -4.79
C PRO A 203 -12.93 1.31 -3.52
N GLY A 204 -13.24 0.73 -2.38
CA GLY A 204 -13.02 1.29 -1.04
C GLY A 204 -12.04 0.49 -0.20
N ILE A 205 -11.78 0.97 1.02
CA ILE A 205 -10.88 0.33 1.99
C ILE A 205 -11.66 -0.69 2.81
N TRP A 206 -11.17 -1.91 2.84
CA TRP A 206 -11.66 -3.01 3.66
C TRP A 206 -10.62 -3.42 4.68
N VAL A 207 -11.04 -4.12 5.72
CA VAL A 207 -10.17 -4.78 6.70
C VAL A 207 -10.54 -6.25 6.80
N SER A 208 -9.52 -7.09 6.91
CA SER A 208 -9.63 -8.53 7.16
C SER A 208 -8.71 -8.92 8.31
N TYR A 209 -8.99 -10.04 8.96
CA TYR A 209 -8.33 -10.39 10.21
C TYR A 209 -7.79 -11.83 10.16
N ALA A 210 -6.61 -12.03 10.74
CA ALA A 210 -6.06 -13.33 11.08
C ALA A 210 -5.95 -13.43 12.61
N PRO A 211 -6.57 -14.45 13.27
CA PRO A 211 -6.52 -14.58 14.72
C PRO A 211 -5.09 -14.62 15.26
N ALA A 212 -4.75 -13.79 16.23
CA ALA A 212 -3.39 -13.69 16.76
C ALA A 212 -2.85 -15.02 17.29
N ARG A 213 -3.69 -15.80 17.97
CA ARG A 213 -3.34 -17.14 18.48
C ARG A 213 -2.88 -18.13 17.39
N ASP A 214 -3.44 -18.01 16.17
CA ASP A 214 -3.10 -18.91 15.07
C ASP A 214 -1.79 -18.45 14.42
N VAL A 215 -1.62 -17.15 14.19
CA VAL A 215 -0.42 -16.55 13.63
C VAL A 215 0.80 -16.71 14.53
N GLU A 216 0.64 -16.53 15.86
CA GLU A 216 1.73 -16.67 16.83
C GLU A 216 2.18 -18.12 17.00
N ARG A 217 1.29 -19.08 16.71
CA ARG A 217 1.63 -20.50 16.67
C ARG A 217 2.30 -20.89 15.35
N ASP A 218 1.81 -20.33 14.24
CA ASP A 218 2.29 -20.60 12.90
C ASP A 218 2.15 -19.32 12.04
N LEU A 219 3.29 -18.72 11.71
CA LEU A 219 3.37 -17.46 10.95
C LEU A 219 2.72 -17.58 9.57
N ASP A 220 2.69 -18.76 8.97
CA ASP A 220 2.07 -18.98 7.67
C ASP A 220 0.54 -18.78 7.71
N SER A 221 -0.06 -18.82 8.91
CA SER A 221 -1.47 -18.47 9.11
C SER A 221 -1.82 -17.02 8.76
N LEU A 222 -0.84 -16.12 8.63
CA LEU A 222 -1.07 -14.74 8.15
C LEU A 222 -1.72 -14.68 6.76
N VAL A 223 -1.53 -15.66 5.91
CA VAL A 223 -2.18 -15.69 4.58
C VAL A 223 -3.68 -15.97 4.66
N LEU A 224 -4.19 -16.47 5.79
CA LEU A 224 -5.59 -16.85 5.98
C LEU A 224 -6.38 -15.70 6.62
N GLN A 225 -6.95 -14.85 5.79
CA GLN A 225 -7.71 -13.68 6.23
C GLN A 225 -9.21 -13.95 6.26
N GLY A 226 -9.90 -13.47 7.29
CA GLY A 226 -11.35 -13.65 7.47
C GLY A 226 -12.01 -12.43 8.08
N ASP A 227 -13.28 -12.52 8.44
CA ASP A 227 -14.06 -11.50 9.15
C ASP A 227 -14.01 -10.12 8.44
N HIS A 228 -14.22 -10.13 7.13
CA HIS A 228 -14.08 -8.97 6.25
C HIS A 228 -15.09 -7.89 6.59
N ARG A 229 -14.62 -6.64 6.74
CA ARG A 229 -15.45 -5.47 7.01
C ARG A 229 -15.07 -4.30 6.12
N LEU A 230 -16.08 -3.56 5.65
CA LEU A 230 -15.88 -2.28 4.99
C LEU A 230 -15.43 -1.25 6.03
N VAL A 231 -14.34 -0.51 5.72
CA VAL A 231 -13.81 0.59 6.55
C VAL A 231 -14.29 1.92 6.00
N ALA A 232 -14.04 2.17 4.71
CA ALA A 232 -14.38 3.45 4.09
C ALA A 232 -14.65 3.29 2.59
N LEU A 233 -15.58 4.09 2.10
CA LEU A 233 -15.85 4.36 0.68
C LEU A 233 -15.43 5.79 0.34
N SER A 234 -15.40 6.13 -0.94
CA SER A 234 -15.18 7.49 -1.43
C SER A 234 -16.26 8.43 -0.90
N GLU A 235 -15.86 9.56 -0.31
CA GLU A 235 -16.79 10.52 0.32
C GLU A 235 -16.53 11.95 -0.16
N HIS A 236 -15.27 12.30 -0.42
CA HIS A 236 -14.85 13.66 -0.74
C HIS A 236 -14.47 13.83 -2.21
N PRO A 237 -14.48 15.09 -2.75
CA PRO A 237 -14.20 15.32 -4.16
C PRO A 237 -12.89 14.75 -4.68
N PHE A 238 -11.82 14.72 -3.86
CA PHE A 238 -10.53 14.18 -4.26
C PHE A 238 -10.48 12.63 -4.31
N GLU A 239 -11.60 11.97 -4.01
CA GLU A 239 -11.76 10.52 -3.92
C GLU A 239 -12.74 9.97 -4.95
N GLU A 240 -13.16 10.77 -5.92
CA GLU A 240 -14.28 10.50 -6.83
C GLU A 240 -14.30 9.10 -7.45
N LEU A 241 -13.14 8.56 -7.85
CA LEU A 241 -13.06 7.24 -8.49
C LEU A 241 -12.87 6.09 -7.52
N LYS A 242 -11.99 6.26 -6.55
CA LYS A 242 -11.61 5.23 -5.58
C LYS A 242 -10.74 5.79 -4.46
N ILE A 243 -10.66 5.01 -3.39
CA ILE A 243 -9.70 5.23 -2.30
C ILE A 243 -8.92 3.95 -2.00
N GLY A 244 -7.73 4.08 -1.40
CA GLY A 244 -6.95 2.93 -0.95
C GLY A 244 -6.02 3.30 0.21
N ALA A 245 -5.65 2.31 1.02
CA ALA A 245 -4.72 2.50 2.12
C ALA A 245 -3.32 2.90 1.61
N GLY A 246 -2.64 3.69 2.38
CA GLY A 246 -1.25 4.09 2.17
C GLY A 246 -0.27 3.22 2.97
N PRO A 247 0.65 3.81 3.77
CA PRO A 247 1.55 3.10 4.66
C PRO A 247 0.83 2.42 5.82
N ALA A 248 1.58 1.60 6.59
CA ALA A 248 1.08 1.00 7.81
C ALA A 248 0.49 2.07 8.75
N PRO A 249 -0.71 1.83 9.33
CA PRO A 249 -1.28 2.75 10.30
C PRO A 249 -0.35 2.94 11.49
N ILE A 250 -0.26 4.17 11.98
CA ILE A 250 0.56 4.50 13.15
C ILE A 250 -0.33 4.86 14.34
N ARG A 251 0.10 4.44 15.53
CA ARG A 251 -0.59 4.80 16.76
C ARG A 251 -0.38 6.27 17.10
N VAL A 252 -1.47 6.98 17.32
CA VAL A 252 -1.49 8.39 17.73
C VAL A 252 -2.45 8.58 18.91
N GLU A 253 -2.49 9.77 19.48
CA GLU A 253 -3.36 10.08 20.63
C GLU A 253 -4.84 9.88 20.28
N GLU A 254 -5.23 10.24 19.06
CA GLU A 254 -6.61 10.19 18.58
C GLU A 254 -7.09 8.78 18.19
N GLY A 255 -6.16 7.84 17.93
CA GLY A 255 -6.48 6.49 17.48
C GLY A 255 -5.40 5.87 16.61
N TRP A 256 -5.78 5.28 15.49
CA TRP A 256 -4.88 4.83 14.43
C TRP A 256 -4.91 5.83 13.28
N LEU A 257 -3.81 6.54 13.04
CA LEU A 257 -3.68 7.40 11.85
C LEU A 257 -3.37 6.52 10.64
N LEU A 258 -4.27 6.53 9.69
CA LEU A 258 -4.13 5.93 8.37
C LEU A 258 -3.98 7.05 7.35
N LEU A 259 -2.83 7.13 6.69
CA LEU A 259 -2.73 7.88 5.44
C LEU A 259 -3.35 7.05 4.32
N HIS A 260 -4.15 7.69 3.49
CA HIS A 260 -4.78 7.04 2.33
C HIS A 260 -4.58 7.87 1.08
N HIS A 261 -4.87 7.31 -0.07
CA HIS A 261 -4.96 8.06 -1.31
C HIS A 261 -6.39 8.09 -1.83
N GLY A 262 -6.78 9.22 -2.38
CA GLY A 262 -7.96 9.39 -3.20
C GLY A 262 -7.57 9.59 -4.66
N VAL A 263 -8.46 9.20 -5.57
CA VAL A 263 -8.24 9.28 -7.02
C VAL A 263 -9.41 9.93 -7.69
N VAL A 264 -9.12 10.87 -8.59
CA VAL A 264 -10.12 11.53 -9.44
C VAL A 264 -9.74 11.43 -10.91
N GLY A 265 -10.70 11.67 -11.81
CA GLY A 265 -10.50 11.71 -13.25
C GLY A 265 -11.10 10.53 -14.01
N ALA A 266 -10.38 9.97 -14.97
CA ALA A 266 -10.85 8.85 -15.78
C ALA A 266 -9.71 7.85 -16.06
N ILE A 267 -10.04 6.57 -16.01
CA ILE A 267 -9.17 5.47 -16.44
C ILE A 267 -9.69 5.06 -17.82
N ASP A 268 -8.98 5.48 -18.87
CA ASP A 268 -9.42 5.22 -20.26
C ASP A 268 -9.08 3.80 -20.67
N ASP A 269 -7.87 3.31 -20.35
CA ASP A 269 -7.44 1.93 -20.55
C ASP A 269 -6.62 1.48 -19.31
N PRO A 270 -7.09 0.49 -18.55
CA PRO A 270 -6.35 0.01 -17.37
C PRO A 270 -5.03 -0.71 -17.71
N TRP A 271 -4.81 -1.06 -18.98
CA TRP A 271 -3.59 -1.74 -19.46
C TRP A 271 -2.54 -0.77 -20.02
N GLU A 272 -2.94 0.49 -20.27
CA GLU A 272 -2.07 1.53 -20.81
C GLU A 272 -1.93 2.68 -19.80
N PRO A 273 -1.01 2.58 -18.82
CA PRO A 273 -0.86 3.57 -17.74
C PRO A 273 -0.71 5.01 -18.23
N GLN A 274 -0.03 5.21 -19.35
CA GLN A 274 0.20 6.53 -19.94
C GLN A 274 -1.06 7.20 -20.50
N GLN A 275 -2.14 6.44 -20.74
CA GLN A 275 -3.42 6.95 -21.20
C GLN A 275 -4.37 7.31 -20.04
N GLN A 276 -3.98 7.08 -18.80
CA GLN A 276 -4.80 7.42 -17.65
C GLN A 276 -4.82 8.93 -17.42
N ARG A 277 -6.02 9.50 -17.35
CA ARG A 277 -6.26 10.91 -17.02
C ARG A 277 -6.73 11.01 -15.58
N VAL A 278 -5.87 10.61 -14.67
CA VAL A 278 -6.17 10.55 -13.23
C VAL A 278 -5.32 11.54 -12.46
N SER A 279 -5.78 11.89 -11.27
CA SER A 279 -4.97 12.59 -10.26
C SER A 279 -5.11 11.86 -8.93
N TYR A 280 -3.97 11.58 -8.30
CA TYR A 280 -3.90 10.97 -6.97
C TYR A 280 -3.51 12.03 -5.94
N ALA A 281 -4.20 12.00 -4.82
CA ALA A 281 -3.95 12.89 -3.69
C ALA A 281 -3.92 12.11 -2.38
N ALA A 282 -3.11 12.57 -1.42
CA ALA A 282 -3.03 11.97 -0.10
C ALA A 282 -4.06 12.59 0.85
N GLY A 283 -4.74 11.76 1.63
CA GLY A 283 -5.60 12.13 2.74
C GLY A 283 -5.26 11.37 4.01
N ALA A 284 -5.98 11.64 5.09
CA ALA A 284 -5.83 10.94 6.35
C ALA A 284 -7.17 10.55 6.97
N MET A 285 -7.17 9.44 7.69
CA MET A 285 -8.26 8.97 8.54
C MET A 285 -7.72 8.64 9.93
N ILE A 286 -8.55 8.82 10.95
CA ILE A 286 -8.34 8.25 12.28
C ILE A 286 -9.30 7.08 12.44
N LEU A 287 -8.74 5.89 12.70
CA LEU A 287 -9.53 4.69 12.95
C LEU A 287 -9.63 4.43 14.45
N ASP A 288 -10.78 3.87 14.88
CA ASP A 288 -11.04 3.56 16.26
C ASP A 288 -10.14 2.43 16.75
N PRO A 289 -9.39 2.61 17.87
CA PRO A 289 -8.57 1.54 18.42
C PRO A 289 -9.33 0.31 18.91
N ALA A 290 -10.61 0.47 19.25
CA ALA A 290 -11.45 -0.61 19.72
C ALA A 290 -12.11 -1.39 18.56
N ASP A 291 -12.26 -0.74 17.40
CA ASP A 291 -12.79 -1.33 16.17
C ASP A 291 -12.20 -0.61 14.95
N VAL A 292 -11.13 -1.15 14.39
CA VAL A 292 -10.38 -0.54 13.27
C VAL A 292 -11.17 -0.48 11.95
N SER A 293 -12.35 -1.06 11.89
CA SER A 293 -13.28 -0.87 10.78
C SER A 293 -14.07 0.44 10.88
N ARG A 294 -13.95 1.17 11.99
CA ARG A 294 -14.68 2.41 12.25
C ARG A 294 -13.78 3.63 12.08
N VAL A 295 -14.16 4.52 11.17
CA VAL A 295 -13.52 5.82 10.99
C VAL A 295 -14.07 6.81 12.01
N LEU A 296 -13.20 7.43 12.81
CA LEU A 296 -13.55 8.48 13.79
C LEU A 296 -13.48 9.87 13.17
N ASP A 297 -12.41 10.12 12.41
CA ASP A 297 -12.15 11.39 11.73
C ASP A 297 -11.57 11.14 10.34
N ARG A 298 -11.82 12.07 9.40
CA ARG A 298 -11.32 11.98 8.01
C ARG A 298 -11.04 13.38 7.46
N SER A 299 -9.96 13.52 6.69
CA SER A 299 -9.66 14.76 5.97
C SER A 299 -10.70 15.00 4.86
N THR A 300 -11.30 16.19 4.85
CA THR A 300 -12.24 16.63 3.81
C THR A 300 -11.54 17.18 2.59
N GLU A 301 -10.30 17.65 2.77
CA GLU A 301 -9.42 18.15 1.73
C GLU A 301 -8.14 17.30 1.70
N PRO A 302 -7.47 17.19 0.57
CA PRO A 302 -6.22 16.44 0.48
C PRO A 302 -5.11 17.12 1.28
N MET A 303 -4.27 16.33 1.93
CA MET A 303 -3.07 16.79 2.64
C MET A 303 -1.90 17.04 1.70
N LEU A 304 -1.87 16.36 0.55
CA LEU A 304 -0.85 16.50 -0.48
C LEU A 304 -1.46 16.22 -1.85
N THR A 305 -1.26 17.13 -2.80
CA THR A 305 -1.67 17.01 -4.21
C THR A 305 -0.45 17.18 -5.11
N ALA A 306 -0.53 16.76 -6.38
CA ALA A 306 0.57 16.93 -7.31
C ALA A 306 0.80 18.42 -7.68
N GLU A 307 1.89 19.01 -7.22
CA GLU A 307 2.23 20.43 -7.43
C GLU A 307 3.56 20.65 -8.13
N THR A 308 4.55 19.80 -7.84
CA THR A 308 5.88 19.92 -8.44
C THR A 308 5.92 19.32 -9.85
N ALA A 309 6.94 19.69 -10.64
CA ALA A 309 7.14 19.12 -11.97
C ALA A 309 7.31 17.59 -11.93
N ASP A 310 8.00 17.07 -10.89
CA ASP A 310 8.25 15.65 -10.71
C ASP A 310 6.98 14.87 -10.34
N GLU A 311 6.00 15.50 -9.71
CA GLU A 311 4.69 14.90 -9.37
C GLU A 311 3.70 14.99 -10.54
N ARG A 312 3.89 15.94 -11.45
CA ARG A 312 3.00 16.20 -12.60
C ARG A 312 3.42 15.51 -13.88
N SER A 313 4.66 15.00 -13.95
CA SER A 313 5.21 14.44 -15.19
C SER A 313 5.94 13.12 -14.92
N GLY A 314 5.46 12.05 -15.52
CA GLY A 314 5.98 10.69 -15.42
C GLY A 314 5.13 9.72 -16.21
N THR A 315 5.21 8.44 -15.87
CA THR A 315 4.44 7.36 -16.52
C THR A 315 2.93 7.57 -16.32
N VAL A 316 2.51 7.89 -15.10
CA VAL A 316 1.15 8.37 -14.81
C VAL A 316 1.26 9.76 -14.21
N PRO A 317 0.87 10.81 -14.93
CA PRO A 317 1.00 12.19 -14.45
C PRO A 317 0.04 12.49 -13.27
N ASN A 318 0.39 13.52 -12.48
CA ASN A 318 -0.41 14.01 -11.36
C ASN A 318 -0.62 12.98 -10.23
N VAL A 319 0.46 12.29 -9.84
CA VAL A 319 0.40 11.29 -8.77
C VAL A 319 1.25 11.71 -7.58
N VAL A 320 0.63 11.70 -6.40
CA VAL A 320 1.26 11.61 -5.07
C VAL A 320 0.66 10.41 -4.34
N PHE A 321 1.45 9.38 -4.13
CA PHE A 321 0.98 8.08 -3.65
C PHE A 321 1.75 7.63 -2.41
N PRO A 322 1.28 7.96 -1.18
CA PRO A 322 1.97 7.62 0.06
C PRO A 322 1.96 6.11 0.28
N THR A 323 3.13 5.52 0.55
CA THR A 323 3.28 4.06 0.66
C THR A 323 4.11 3.60 1.83
N ALA A 324 4.91 4.49 2.44
CA ALA A 324 5.74 4.18 3.59
C ALA A 324 5.81 5.36 4.56
N ILE A 325 6.03 5.06 5.84
CA ILE A 325 6.20 6.06 6.90
C ILE A 325 7.18 5.54 7.94
N GLU A 326 8.15 6.38 8.33
CA GLU A 326 9.11 6.07 9.39
C GLU A 326 9.35 7.26 10.29
N GLU A 327 9.72 6.99 11.53
CA GLU A 327 10.11 8.02 12.49
C GLU A 327 11.64 8.03 12.66
N VAL A 328 12.27 9.16 12.36
CA VAL A 328 13.70 9.40 12.51
C VAL A 328 13.89 10.55 13.51
N ASP A 329 14.57 10.31 14.60
CA ASP A 329 14.85 11.31 15.65
C ASP A 329 13.60 12.08 16.12
N GLY A 330 12.45 11.39 16.23
CA GLY A 330 11.16 11.96 16.65
C GLY A 330 10.41 12.73 15.56
N VAL A 331 10.90 12.72 14.34
CA VAL A 331 10.24 13.33 13.16
C VAL A 331 9.73 12.22 12.24
N ARG A 332 8.48 12.32 11.81
CA ARG A 332 7.88 11.33 10.90
C ARG A 332 8.03 11.76 9.44
N TYR A 333 8.55 10.86 8.64
CA TYR A 333 8.73 11.03 7.20
C TYR A 333 7.86 10.03 6.43
N VAL A 334 7.13 10.56 5.45
CA VAL A 334 6.28 9.78 4.54
C VAL A 334 6.96 9.70 3.19
N PHE A 335 7.19 8.50 2.70
CA PHE A 335 7.74 8.26 1.38
C PHE A 335 6.59 7.93 0.41
N TYR A 336 6.63 8.54 -0.77
CA TYR A 336 5.53 8.47 -1.72
C TYR A 336 6.00 8.36 -3.17
N GLY A 337 5.21 7.69 -3.99
CA GLY A 337 5.39 7.67 -5.44
C GLY A 337 5.00 9.01 -6.07
N MET A 338 5.82 9.47 -7.01
CA MET A 338 5.65 10.71 -7.76
C MET A 338 5.47 10.37 -9.24
N ALA A 339 4.31 10.67 -9.81
CA ALA A 339 3.96 10.47 -11.22
C ALA A 339 4.35 9.08 -11.77
N ASP A 340 4.27 8.04 -10.93
CA ASP A 340 4.67 6.65 -11.21
C ASP A 340 6.07 6.51 -11.84
N THR A 341 7.01 7.36 -11.41
CA THR A 341 8.37 7.38 -11.98
C THR A 341 9.45 7.57 -10.91
N LYS A 342 9.15 8.32 -9.84
CA LYS A 342 10.13 8.73 -8.82
C LYS A 342 9.59 8.51 -7.41
N ILE A 343 10.46 8.71 -6.42
CA ILE A 343 10.11 8.65 -5.01
C ILE A 343 10.40 10.00 -4.36
N GLY A 344 9.37 10.56 -3.72
CA GLY A 344 9.45 11.74 -2.90
C GLY A 344 9.43 11.42 -1.41
N VAL A 345 9.77 12.42 -0.61
CA VAL A 345 9.63 12.40 0.83
C VAL A 345 8.96 13.67 1.33
N ALA A 346 8.04 13.51 2.28
CA ALA A 346 7.37 14.59 3.00
C ALA A 346 7.46 14.36 4.51
N ARG A 347 7.47 15.44 5.28
CA ARG A 347 7.39 15.39 6.73
C ARG A 347 5.93 15.44 7.17
N LEU A 348 5.55 14.59 8.10
CA LEU A 348 4.25 14.58 8.74
C LEU A 348 4.33 15.32 10.07
N ASP A 349 3.58 16.39 10.20
CA ASP A 349 3.52 17.20 11.41
C ASP A 349 2.10 17.18 11.99
N ARG A 350 2.00 17.15 13.33
CA ARG A 350 0.75 17.40 14.03
C ARG A 350 0.56 18.91 14.18
N VAL A 351 -0.58 19.38 13.71
CA VAL A 351 -0.97 20.79 13.85
C VAL A 351 -1.53 20.99 15.26
N SER A 352 -1.03 22.03 15.96
CA SER A 352 -1.44 22.40 17.31
C SER A 352 -2.84 23.03 17.34
#